data_6038427f12a2ca05588ff58a78c20bf1
#
_entry.id   6038427f12a2ca05588ff58a78c20bf1
#
_cell.length_a   1.000
_cell.length_b   1.000
_cell.length_c   1.000
_cell.angle_alpha   90.00
_cell.angle_beta   90.00
_cell.angle_gamma   90.00
#
_symmetry.space_group_name_H-M   'P 1'
#
loop_
_entity.id
_entity.type
_entity.pdbx_description
1 polymer ?
#
loop_
_entity_poly.entity_id
_entity_poly.type
_entity_poly.pdbx_seq_one_letter_code
_entity_poly.pdbx_strand_id
1 'polypeptide(L)'
;MSGSQYAAAGVDLQAADDAKARIGRLVAGTRTALSVGEVGAFGGMVRLPAGMRRPVLVMSTDGVGTKVLVAQQAGRYDTVGEDLVNHSVNDILVHGATPIAFMDYIAGHRLPVEMIAGVVEGIARACVAHGMALAGGETAQMPGVYAERTFDLAGTIIGVVEEEAALHGDAIVAGDVLVALASTGLHTNGYTLARHVLQEVMGLALDAPLPGTDTPLVEALLAVHQSYVAALTPVLDRVHGLAHITGGGIAGNLVRVLPAEVEAIVDPASWEWPALFRVIADGGAVSRDEMRDVFNLGVGMIAVVAPADVDAVISAAGAEGVAAWRLGEVRAGPRAVRFAD
;
A
#
# COMPACT_ATOMS: atom_id res chain seq x y z
N MET A 1 -23.37 20.64 36.72
CA MET A 1 -22.02 20.24 36.23
C MET A 1 -21.80 21.03 34.95
N SER A 2 -20.98 22.07 34.99
CA SER A 2 -20.67 22.91 33.82
C SER A 2 -19.77 22.09 32.90
N GLY A 3 -20.26 21.69 31.74
CA GLY A 3 -19.45 21.11 30.69
C GLY A 3 -18.25 22.02 30.37
N SER A 4 -17.08 21.43 30.18
CA SER A 4 -15.86 22.14 29.83
C SER A 4 -16.12 22.98 28.54
N GLN A 5 -15.63 24.22 28.48
CA GLN A 5 -15.69 25.01 27.26
C GLN A 5 -15.02 24.32 26.05
N TYR A 6 -14.07 23.44 26.32
CA TYR A 6 -13.41 22.59 25.33
C TYR A 6 -14.36 21.54 24.75
N ALA A 7 -15.26 20.96 25.57
CA ALA A 7 -16.30 20.05 25.10
C ALA A 7 -17.36 20.81 24.27
N ALA A 8 -17.68 22.06 24.65
CA ALA A 8 -18.59 22.93 23.89
C ALA A 8 -17.96 23.34 22.53
N ALA A 9 -16.64 23.41 22.45
CA ALA A 9 -15.88 23.63 21.22
C ALA A 9 -15.70 22.34 20.37
N GLY A 10 -16.27 21.21 20.82
CA GLY A 10 -16.28 19.97 20.06
C GLY A 10 -15.17 18.96 20.42
N VAL A 11 -14.44 19.17 21.53
CA VAL A 11 -13.37 18.25 21.97
C VAL A 11 -13.79 17.58 23.29
N ASP A 12 -14.01 16.27 23.25
CA ASP A 12 -14.27 15.43 24.42
C ASP A 12 -12.95 14.90 24.99
N LEU A 13 -12.53 15.46 26.13
CA LEU A 13 -11.25 15.09 26.77
C LEU A 13 -11.25 13.66 27.31
N GLN A 14 -12.40 13.17 27.86
CA GLN A 14 -12.47 11.79 28.38
C GLN A 14 -12.35 10.78 27.23
N ALA A 15 -13.08 11.00 26.14
CA ALA A 15 -12.97 10.16 24.95
C ALA A 15 -11.56 10.19 24.35
N ALA A 16 -10.88 11.34 24.40
CA ALA A 16 -9.50 11.46 23.96
C ALA A 16 -8.53 10.67 24.84
N ASP A 17 -8.73 10.66 26.16
CA ASP A 17 -7.89 9.91 27.10
C ASP A 17 -8.10 8.39 26.96
N ASP A 18 -9.34 7.94 26.77
CA ASP A 18 -9.66 6.53 26.51
C ASP A 18 -9.06 6.05 25.19
N ALA A 19 -9.10 6.89 24.13
CA ALA A 19 -8.44 6.61 22.87
C ALA A 19 -6.92 6.47 23.05
N LYS A 20 -6.29 7.41 23.76
CA LYS A 20 -4.84 7.35 24.03
C LYS A 20 -4.45 6.09 24.77
N ALA A 21 -5.24 5.65 25.77
CA ALA A 21 -4.96 4.42 26.50
C ALA A 21 -5.08 3.17 25.62
N ARG A 22 -6.06 3.12 24.71
CA ARG A 22 -6.22 2.02 23.75
C ARG A 22 -5.09 2.01 22.72
N ILE A 23 -4.78 3.16 22.12
CA ILE A 23 -3.67 3.34 21.20
C ILE A 23 -2.34 2.95 21.85
N GLY A 24 -2.07 3.39 23.07
CA GLY A 24 -0.86 3.04 23.81
C GLY A 24 -0.64 1.53 23.95
N ARG A 25 -1.70 0.76 24.19
CA ARG A 25 -1.60 -0.71 24.23
C ARG A 25 -1.29 -1.33 22.87
N LEU A 26 -1.93 -0.84 21.80
CA LEU A 26 -1.69 -1.30 20.43
C LEU A 26 -0.23 -1.01 20.00
N VAL A 27 0.24 0.22 20.22
CA VAL A 27 1.62 0.64 19.93
C VAL A 27 2.63 -0.21 20.74
N ALA A 28 2.37 -0.44 22.01
CA ALA A 28 3.24 -1.28 22.86
C ALA A 28 3.36 -2.72 22.30
N GLY A 29 2.30 -3.24 21.69
CA GLY A 29 2.28 -4.57 21.07
C GLY A 29 3.15 -4.67 19.80
N THR A 30 3.53 -3.55 19.17
CA THR A 30 4.39 -3.54 17.98
C THR A 30 5.89 -3.45 18.29
N ARG A 31 6.28 -3.32 19.57
CA ARG A 31 7.68 -3.18 19.94
C ARG A 31 8.52 -4.36 19.46
N THR A 32 9.69 -4.02 18.92
CA THR A 32 10.69 -5.00 18.46
C THR A 32 11.96 -4.90 19.30
N ALA A 33 12.91 -5.79 19.07
CA ALA A 33 14.24 -5.71 19.69
C ALA A 33 15.01 -4.41 19.33
N LEU A 34 14.60 -3.75 18.23
CA LEU A 34 15.18 -2.49 17.79
C LEU A 34 14.59 -1.28 18.52
N SER A 35 13.43 -1.40 19.16
CA SER A 35 12.76 -0.28 19.85
C SER A 35 13.55 0.19 21.05
N VAL A 36 13.68 1.53 21.21
CA VAL A 36 14.39 2.19 22.31
C VAL A 36 13.45 3.13 23.05
N GLY A 37 13.60 3.24 24.37
CA GLY A 37 12.76 4.10 25.20
C GLY A 37 11.34 3.53 25.42
N GLU A 38 10.43 4.37 25.86
CA GLU A 38 9.05 4.01 26.19
C GLU A 38 8.07 4.58 25.16
N VAL A 39 6.88 3.97 25.05
CA VAL A 39 5.77 4.46 24.23
C VAL A 39 5.27 5.79 24.80
N GLY A 40 5.04 6.78 23.94
CA GLY A 40 4.51 8.09 24.34
C GLY A 40 5.59 9.15 24.63
N ALA A 41 6.87 8.86 24.35
CA ALA A 41 7.91 9.89 24.31
C ALA A 41 7.66 10.87 23.14
N PHE A 42 8.34 12.04 23.16
CA PHE A 42 8.19 13.05 22.11
C PHE A 42 8.60 12.58 20.71
N GLY A 43 9.44 11.56 20.61
CA GLY A 43 9.85 10.95 19.35
C GLY A 43 10.13 9.46 19.53
N GLY A 44 9.79 8.69 18.50
CA GLY A 44 10.15 7.27 18.43
C GLY A 44 11.63 7.07 18.18
N MET A 45 12.23 6.13 18.92
CA MET A 45 13.64 5.76 18.72
C MET A 45 13.74 4.29 18.37
N VAL A 46 14.45 3.99 17.28
CA VAL A 46 14.78 2.62 16.87
C VAL A 46 16.28 2.51 16.59
N ARG A 47 16.85 1.36 16.96
CA ARG A 47 18.23 1.03 16.59
C ARG A 47 18.27 0.53 15.15
N LEU A 48 19.39 0.78 14.50
CA LEU A 48 19.71 0.04 13.27
C LEU A 48 20.03 -1.42 13.65
N PRO A 49 19.69 -2.39 12.77
CA PRO A 49 20.09 -3.78 12.95
C PRO A 49 21.61 -3.90 13.13
N ALA A 50 22.02 -4.79 14.03
CA ALA A 50 23.45 -5.03 14.25
C ALA A 50 24.08 -5.76 13.05
N GLY A 51 25.38 -5.50 12.83
CA GLY A 51 26.16 -6.21 11.80
C GLY A 51 26.15 -5.59 10.42
N MET A 52 25.37 -4.55 10.19
CA MET A 52 25.44 -3.77 8.94
C MET A 52 26.73 -2.95 8.87
N ARG A 53 27.35 -2.93 7.69
CA ARG A 53 28.62 -2.21 7.44
C ARG A 53 28.38 -0.80 6.93
N ARG A 54 27.46 -0.65 5.98
CA ARG A 54 27.09 0.60 5.32
C ARG A 54 25.58 0.71 5.19
N PRO A 55 24.84 0.84 6.31
CA PRO A 55 23.39 0.90 6.29
C PRO A 55 22.89 2.17 5.59
N VAL A 56 21.96 2.03 4.66
CA VAL A 56 21.23 3.11 4.01
C VAL A 56 19.79 3.08 4.51
N LEU A 57 19.29 4.24 4.94
CA LEU A 57 17.88 4.39 5.31
C LEU A 57 17.06 4.66 4.05
N VAL A 58 16.00 3.89 3.88
CA VAL A 58 15.00 4.09 2.83
C VAL A 58 13.71 4.55 3.50
N MET A 59 13.16 5.66 3.04
CA MET A 59 11.99 6.29 3.63
C MET A 59 10.97 6.60 2.57
N SER A 60 9.68 6.36 2.87
CA SER A 60 8.55 6.77 2.06
C SER A 60 7.46 7.37 2.94
N THR A 61 6.68 8.27 2.38
CA THR A 61 5.47 8.81 3.01
C THR A 61 4.35 8.79 2.00
N ASP A 62 3.23 8.16 2.38
CA ASP A 62 2.06 8.06 1.51
C ASP A 62 0.76 8.02 2.33
N GLY A 63 -0.36 8.02 1.64
CA GLY A 63 -1.70 7.90 2.17
C GLY A 63 -2.49 6.78 1.49
N VAL A 64 -3.74 6.61 1.89
CA VAL A 64 -4.65 5.63 1.25
C VAL A 64 -5.65 6.30 0.31
N GLY A 65 -5.47 7.58 0.03
CA GLY A 65 -6.31 8.35 -0.87
C GLY A 65 -7.79 8.32 -0.49
N THR A 66 -8.67 8.44 -1.48
CA THR A 66 -10.12 8.48 -1.23
C THR A 66 -10.74 7.14 -0.86
N LYS A 67 -9.95 6.06 -0.65
CA LYS A 67 -10.40 4.81 -0.01
C LYS A 67 -10.96 5.07 1.39
N VAL A 68 -10.45 6.08 2.10
CA VAL A 68 -10.98 6.51 3.42
C VAL A 68 -12.48 6.79 3.39
N LEU A 69 -13.01 7.29 2.27
CA LEU A 69 -14.44 7.59 2.13
C LEU A 69 -15.29 6.31 2.06
N VAL A 70 -14.77 5.24 1.45
CA VAL A 70 -15.42 3.92 1.44
C VAL A 70 -15.39 3.32 2.84
N ALA A 71 -14.23 3.38 3.52
CA ALA A 71 -14.09 2.92 4.90
C ALA A 71 -15.08 3.62 5.84
N GLN A 72 -15.25 4.93 5.69
CA GLN A 72 -16.19 5.73 6.45
C GLN A 72 -17.65 5.36 6.17
N GLN A 73 -18.03 5.21 4.90
CA GLN A 73 -19.38 4.78 4.51
C GLN A 73 -19.72 3.39 5.08
N ALA A 74 -18.74 2.49 5.12
CA ALA A 74 -18.89 1.13 5.64
C ALA A 74 -18.75 1.04 7.16
N GLY A 75 -18.25 2.08 7.85
CA GLY A 75 -17.91 2.04 9.27
C GLY A 75 -16.77 1.07 9.61
N ARG A 76 -15.90 0.77 8.64
CA ARG A 76 -14.78 -0.17 8.74
C ARG A 76 -13.45 0.55 8.54
N TYR A 77 -12.67 0.66 9.59
CA TYR A 77 -11.47 1.50 9.60
C TYR A 77 -10.15 0.74 9.72
N ASP A 78 -10.20 -0.50 10.15
CA ASP A 78 -9.03 -1.36 10.33
C ASP A 78 -8.34 -1.69 8.99
N THR A 79 -9.11 -1.88 7.93
CA THR A 79 -8.58 -2.19 6.60
C THR A 79 -7.70 -1.07 6.05
N VAL A 80 -8.12 0.20 6.19
CA VAL A 80 -7.33 1.35 5.69
C VAL A 80 -6.08 1.61 6.51
N GLY A 81 -6.07 1.25 7.81
CA GLY A 81 -4.86 1.26 8.62
C GLY A 81 -3.84 0.23 8.15
N GLU A 82 -4.30 -0.97 7.81
CA GLU A 82 -3.46 -2.04 7.24
C GLU A 82 -2.98 -1.70 5.83
N ASP A 83 -3.87 -1.13 5.00
CA ASP A 83 -3.52 -0.63 3.66
C ASP A 83 -2.34 0.34 3.69
N LEU A 84 -2.37 1.30 4.61
CA LEU A 84 -1.35 2.33 4.73
C LEU A 84 0.04 1.73 4.98
N VAL A 85 0.12 0.76 5.87
CA VAL A 85 1.37 0.07 6.17
C VAL A 85 1.82 -0.80 5.01
N ASN A 86 0.91 -1.61 4.43
CA ASN A 86 1.24 -2.52 3.33
C ASN A 86 1.66 -1.78 2.06
N HIS A 87 1.01 -0.66 1.76
CA HIS A 87 1.46 0.24 0.68
C HIS A 87 2.91 0.70 0.93
N SER A 88 3.15 1.25 2.12
CA SER A 88 4.45 1.82 2.47
C SER A 88 5.58 0.79 2.51
N VAL A 89 5.33 -0.44 2.98
CA VAL A 89 6.37 -1.49 2.97
C VAL A 89 6.72 -1.92 1.55
N ASN A 90 5.76 -1.93 0.63
CA ASN A 90 6.02 -2.22 -0.78
C ASN A 90 6.89 -1.14 -1.44
N ASP A 91 6.69 0.15 -1.06
CA ASP A 91 7.50 1.26 -1.57
C ASP A 91 8.98 1.18 -1.19
N ILE A 92 9.29 0.67 0.00
CA ILE A 92 10.69 0.49 0.41
C ILE A 92 11.25 -0.87 -0.03
N LEU A 93 10.39 -1.88 -0.21
CA LEU A 93 10.78 -3.19 -0.72
C LEU A 93 11.38 -3.11 -2.12
N VAL A 94 10.91 -2.19 -2.98
CA VAL A 94 11.47 -2.01 -4.33
C VAL A 94 12.95 -1.63 -4.32
N HIS A 95 13.45 -1.15 -3.19
CA HIS A 95 14.88 -0.91 -2.95
C HIS A 95 15.57 -2.02 -2.16
N GLY A 96 14.88 -3.14 -1.89
CA GLY A 96 15.42 -4.24 -1.08
C GLY A 96 15.48 -3.93 0.42
N ALA A 97 14.84 -2.86 0.89
CA ALA A 97 14.92 -2.42 2.28
C ALA A 97 14.02 -3.24 3.20
N THR A 98 14.54 -3.55 4.39
CA THR A 98 13.79 -4.16 5.48
C THR A 98 13.13 -3.06 6.33
N PRO A 99 11.81 -3.12 6.58
CA PRO A 99 11.14 -2.13 7.42
C PRO A 99 11.59 -2.23 8.89
N ILE A 100 11.79 -1.08 9.56
CA ILE A 100 12.19 -1.03 10.97
C ILE A 100 11.26 -0.18 11.83
N ALA A 101 10.63 0.84 11.26
CA ALA A 101 9.71 1.73 11.97
C ALA A 101 8.64 2.31 11.06
N PHE A 102 7.49 2.60 11.66
CA PHE A 102 6.38 3.29 11.03
C PHE A 102 5.88 4.42 11.93
N MET A 103 5.38 5.49 11.32
CA MET A 103 4.70 6.60 11.98
C MET A 103 3.45 6.96 11.19
N ASP A 104 2.35 7.27 11.89
CA ASP A 104 1.07 7.63 11.27
C ASP A 104 0.69 9.09 11.54
N TYR A 105 -0.16 9.61 10.67
CA TYR A 105 -0.87 10.87 10.85
C TYR A 105 -2.34 10.66 10.55
N ILE A 106 -3.20 10.80 11.58
CA ILE A 106 -4.64 10.68 11.47
C ILE A 106 -5.24 12.06 11.73
N ALA A 107 -5.85 12.67 10.73
CA ALA A 107 -6.45 13.99 10.87
C ALA A 107 -7.87 14.03 10.31
N GLY A 108 -8.74 14.88 10.89
CA GLY A 108 -10.10 15.00 10.40
C GLY A 108 -10.90 16.08 11.10
N HIS A 109 -12.14 16.31 10.62
CA HIS A 109 -13.04 17.27 11.23
C HIS A 109 -13.37 16.88 12.68
N ARG A 110 -13.82 15.64 12.89
CA ARG A 110 -14.02 14.96 14.17
C ARG A 110 -13.54 13.53 14.04
N LEU A 111 -12.88 13.07 15.06
CA LEU A 111 -12.27 11.75 15.10
C LEU A 111 -12.88 10.92 16.25
N PRO A 112 -13.98 10.18 16.00
CA PRO A 112 -14.53 9.27 17.01
C PRO A 112 -13.49 8.26 17.49
N VAL A 113 -13.50 7.93 18.79
CA VAL A 113 -12.54 7.01 19.41
C VAL A 113 -12.46 5.68 18.67
N GLU A 114 -13.62 5.11 18.33
CA GLU A 114 -13.70 3.81 17.63
C GLU A 114 -13.09 3.86 16.24
N MET A 115 -13.20 5.00 15.54
CA MET A 115 -12.56 5.19 14.25
C MET A 115 -11.02 5.20 14.38
N ILE A 116 -10.50 6.04 15.28
CA ILE A 116 -9.05 6.11 15.53
C ILE A 116 -8.52 4.75 15.96
N ALA A 117 -9.20 4.11 16.90
CA ALA A 117 -8.80 2.81 17.41
C ALA A 117 -8.80 1.73 16.32
N GLY A 118 -9.81 1.72 15.43
CA GLY A 118 -9.86 0.80 14.29
C GLY A 118 -8.70 1.04 13.32
N VAL A 119 -8.43 2.30 12.95
CA VAL A 119 -7.28 2.63 12.08
C VAL A 119 -5.97 2.16 12.71
N VAL A 120 -5.70 2.52 13.98
CA VAL A 120 -4.46 2.14 14.67
C VAL A 120 -4.36 0.62 14.88
N GLU A 121 -5.48 -0.08 15.05
CA GLU A 121 -5.49 -1.55 15.12
C GLU A 121 -5.01 -2.17 13.80
N GLY A 122 -5.48 -1.68 12.65
CA GLY A 122 -4.99 -2.11 11.34
C GLY A 122 -3.50 -1.81 11.15
N ILE A 123 -3.07 -0.59 11.49
CA ILE A 123 -1.64 -0.20 11.45
C ILE A 123 -0.80 -1.14 12.32
N ALA A 124 -1.21 -1.34 13.58
CA ALA A 124 -0.45 -2.18 14.52
C ALA A 124 -0.37 -3.64 14.05
N ARG A 125 -1.48 -4.19 13.53
CA ARG A 125 -1.51 -5.55 12.97
C ARG A 125 -0.49 -5.71 11.84
N ALA A 126 -0.47 -4.78 10.90
CA ALA A 126 0.48 -4.81 9.79
C ALA A 126 1.92 -4.56 10.27
N CYS A 127 2.15 -3.65 11.20
CA CYS A 127 3.49 -3.45 11.79
C CYS A 127 4.02 -4.73 12.44
N VAL A 128 3.19 -5.46 13.18
CA VAL A 128 3.56 -6.75 13.79
C VAL A 128 3.87 -7.79 12.70
N ALA A 129 3.04 -7.88 11.65
CA ALA A 129 3.26 -8.81 10.54
C ALA A 129 4.59 -8.58 9.82
N HIS A 130 5.05 -7.32 9.75
CA HIS A 130 6.32 -6.94 9.12
C HIS A 130 7.49 -6.83 10.10
N GLY A 131 7.30 -7.15 11.39
CA GLY A 131 8.36 -7.11 12.39
C GLY A 131 8.94 -5.72 12.64
N MET A 132 8.16 -4.66 12.43
CA MET A 132 8.55 -3.28 12.67
C MET A 132 7.74 -2.61 13.79
N ALA A 133 8.30 -1.56 14.38
CA ALA A 133 7.64 -0.80 15.43
C ALA A 133 6.75 0.32 14.86
N LEU A 134 5.53 0.45 15.39
CA LEU A 134 4.81 1.72 15.30
C LEU A 134 5.46 2.67 16.30
N ALA A 135 6.36 3.51 15.80
CA ALA A 135 7.28 4.27 16.62
C ALA A 135 6.71 5.59 17.15
N GLY A 136 5.62 6.06 16.55
CA GLY A 136 4.95 7.29 16.92
C GLY A 136 3.86 7.62 15.93
N GLY A 137 3.21 8.75 16.14
CA GLY A 137 2.18 9.27 15.26
C GLY A 137 1.55 10.54 15.81
N GLU A 138 0.62 11.10 15.06
CA GLU A 138 -0.13 12.30 15.45
C GLU A 138 -1.61 12.10 15.13
N THR A 139 -2.46 12.52 16.06
CA THR A 139 -3.92 12.51 15.86
C THR A 139 -4.47 13.92 16.07
N ALA A 140 -4.99 14.52 15.00
CA ALA A 140 -5.40 15.92 15.00
C ALA A 140 -6.87 16.11 14.61
N GLN A 141 -7.70 16.64 15.53
CA GLN A 141 -9.03 17.12 15.19
C GLN A 141 -8.94 18.56 14.72
N MET A 142 -9.33 18.83 13.47
CA MET A 142 -9.19 20.13 12.82
C MET A 142 -10.51 20.55 12.15
N PRO A 143 -11.54 20.93 12.94
CA PRO A 143 -12.79 21.47 12.40
C PRO A 143 -12.52 22.76 11.62
N GLY A 144 -13.12 22.86 10.43
CA GLY A 144 -12.89 24.01 9.53
C GLY A 144 -11.74 23.83 8.55
N VAL A 145 -10.79 22.90 8.79
CA VAL A 145 -9.77 22.47 7.83
C VAL A 145 -10.32 21.30 7.01
N TYR A 146 -10.85 20.30 7.70
CA TYR A 146 -11.54 19.17 7.06
C TYR A 146 -13.04 19.41 6.97
N ALA A 147 -13.66 18.94 5.89
CA ALA A 147 -15.12 18.93 5.76
C ALA A 147 -15.74 18.04 6.85
N GLU A 148 -17.00 18.30 7.18
CA GLU A 148 -17.71 17.49 8.17
C GLU A 148 -17.68 16.01 7.79
N ARG A 149 -17.47 15.16 8.79
CA ARG A 149 -17.40 13.69 8.63
C ARG A 149 -16.32 13.21 7.67
N THR A 150 -15.26 13.97 7.46
CA THR A 150 -14.11 13.51 6.69
C THR A 150 -12.88 13.39 7.58
N PHE A 151 -12.00 12.45 7.21
CA PHE A 151 -10.69 12.28 7.79
C PHE A 151 -9.67 11.98 6.70
N ASP A 152 -8.42 12.15 7.04
CA ASP A 152 -7.27 11.82 6.22
C ASP A 152 -6.31 10.93 7.01
N LEU A 153 -5.55 10.12 6.29
CA LEU A 153 -4.65 9.14 6.85
C LEU A 153 -3.38 9.10 6.02
N ALA A 154 -2.26 9.41 6.66
CA ALA A 154 -0.94 9.33 6.06
C ALA A 154 0.02 8.59 6.99
N GLY A 155 1.06 7.99 6.43
CA GLY A 155 2.09 7.30 7.18
C GLY A 155 3.47 7.51 6.61
N THR A 156 4.47 7.40 7.47
CA THR A 156 5.88 7.45 7.08
C THR A 156 6.55 6.16 7.54
N ILE A 157 7.12 5.44 6.59
CA ILE A 157 7.91 4.24 6.84
C ILE A 157 9.40 4.55 6.83
N ILE A 158 10.13 3.85 7.67
CA ILE A 158 11.59 3.84 7.70
C ILE A 158 12.04 2.39 7.55
N GLY A 159 12.82 2.13 6.52
CA GLY A 159 13.48 0.86 6.29
C GLY A 159 15.00 1.04 6.22
N VAL A 160 15.70 -0.06 6.18
CA VAL A 160 17.15 -0.09 6.08
C VAL A 160 17.59 -1.17 5.10
N VAL A 161 18.62 -0.87 4.32
CA VAL A 161 19.28 -1.81 3.41
C VAL A 161 20.79 -1.62 3.50
N GLU A 162 21.56 -2.68 3.27
CA GLU A 162 23.00 -2.56 3.05
C GLU A 162 23.23 -1.88 1.71
N GLU A 163 24.10 -0.87 1.62
CA GLU A 163 24.30 -0.07 0.40
C GLU A 163 24.59 -0.95 -0.83
N GLU A 164 25.40 -2.00 -0.65
CA GLU A 164 25.78 -2.93 -1.71
C GLU A 164 24.62 -3.86 -2.16
N ALA A 165 23.55 -3.97 -1.36
CA ALA A 165 22.38 -4.80 -1.63
C ALA A 165 21.15 -3.97 -2.09
N ALA A 166 21.29 -2.64 -2.16
CA ALA A 166 20.21 -1.77 -2.57
C ALA A 166 19.85 -1.98 -4.05
N LEU A 167 18.57 -2.20 -4.32
CA LEU A 167 18.06 -2.36 -5.68
C LEU A 167 17.83 -1.00 -6.32
N HIS A 168 18.46 -0.77 -7.48
CA HIS A 168 18.33 0.46 -8.27
C HIS A 168 17.84 0.19 -9.70
N GLY A 169 17.72 -1.09 -10.09
CA GLY A 169 17.37 -1.49 -11.45
C GLY A 169 18.58 -1.54 -12.41
N ASP A 170 19.77 -1.19 -11.97
CA ASP A 170 20.98 -1.15 -12.81
C ASP A 170 21.37 -2.53 -13.38
N ALA A 171 20.93 -3.61 -12.74
CA ALA A 171 21.15 -4.99 -13.19
C ALA A 171 20.19 -5.42 -14.30
N ILE A 172 19.16 -4.65 -14.61
CA ILE A 172 18.16 -4.97 -15.65
C ILE A 172 18.80 -4.90 -17.02
N VAL A 173 18.70 -5.99 -17.79
CA VAL A 173 19.25 -6.10 -19.13
C VAL A 173 18.25 -6.66 -20.14
N ALA A 174 18.50 -6.45 -21.43
CA ALA A 174 17.71 -7.09 -22.47
C ALA A 174 17.77 -8.62 -22.35
N GLY A 175 16.61 -9.27 -22.42
CA GLY A 175 16.43 -10.70 -22.19
C GLY A 175 15.87 -11.05 -20.82
N ASP A 176 15.85 -10.09 -19.88
CA ASP A 176 15.17 -10.28 -18.60
C ASP A 176 13.65 -10.45 -18.78
N VAL A 177 13.05 -11.09 -17.82
CA VAL A 177 11.61 -11.40 -17.80
C VAL A 177 10.91 -10.55 -16.75
N LEU A 178 9.74 -10.02 -17.11
CA LEU A 178 8.83 -9.39 -16.20
C LEU A 178 7.95 -10.45 -15.53
N VAL A 179 7.99 -10.56 -14.22
CA VAL A 179 7.11 -11.42 -13.41
C VAL A 179 6.15 -10.55 -12.64
N ALA A 180 4.85 -10.67 -12.93
CA ALA A 180 3.80 -10.00 -12.19
C ALA A 180 3.44 -10.78 -10.93
N LEU A 181 3.13 -10.05 -9.85
CA LEU A 181 2.50 -10.56 -8.65
C LEU A 181 1.12 -9.90 -8.53
N ALA A 182 0.10 -10.73 -8.27
CA ALA A 182 -1.29 -10.28 -8.25
C ALA A 182 -1.57 -9.23 -7.18
N SER A 183 -2.43 -8.25 -7.49
CA SER A 183 -3.05 -7.38 -6.50
C SER A 183 -4.34 -8.02 -5.94
N THR A 184 -4.74 -7.58 -4.75
CA THR A 184 -6.02 -7.96 -4.12
C THR A 184 -7.21 -7.13 -4.63
N GLY A 185 -6.97 -6.14 -5.47
CA GLY A 185 -7.96 -5.21 -6.00
C GLY A 185 -7.32 -3.88 -6.39
N LEU A 186 -8.02 -2.79 -6.15
CA LEU A 186 -7.54 -1.42 -6.45
C LEU A 186 -6.31 -1.03 -5.62
N HIS A 187 -6.04 -1.74 -4.54
CA HIS A 187 -5.09 -1.35 -3.51
C HIS A 187 -5.48 -0.01 -2.87
N THR A 188 -4.74 1.06 -3.12
CA THR A 188 -4.98 2.39 -2.55
C THR A 188 -5.09 3.48 -3.64
N ASN A 189 -5.16 3.10 -4.91
CA ASN A 189 -5.15 4.04 -6.04
C ASN A 189 -6.42 3.93 -6.90
N GLY A 190 -6.77 5.02 -7.58
CA GLY A 190 -7.89 5.06 -8.50
C GLY A 190 -9.28 5.14 -7.85
N TYR A 191 -9.38 5.28 -6.52
CA TYR A 191 -10.65 5.27 -5.79
C TYR A 191 -11.60 6.40 -6.16
N THR A 192 -11.10 7.55 -6.59
CA THR A 192 -11.96 8.66 -7.03
C THR A 192 -12.76 8.25 -8.26
N LEU A 193 -12.11 7.69 -9.28
CA LEU A 193 -12.77 7.20 -10.49
C LEU A 193 -13.65 5.97 -10.18
N ALA A 194 -13.14 5.01 -9.41
CA ALA A 194 -13.90 3.81 -9.05
C ALA A 194 -15.20 4.13 -8.32
N ARG A 195 -15.17 5.03 -7.33
CA ARG A 195 -16.37 5.48 -6.59
C ARG A 195 -17.33 6.22 -7.50
N HIS A 196 -16.82 7.13 -8.33
CA HIS A 196 -17.65 7.83 -9.30
C HIS A 196 -18.40 6.84 -10.20
N VAL A 197 -17.70 5.90 -10.81
CA VAL A 197 -18.34 4.91 -11.71
C VAL A 197 -19.30 4.01 -10.95
N LEU A 198 -18.83 3.36 -9.88
CA LEU A 198 -19.61 2.30 -9.22
C LEU A 198 -20.80 2.86 -8.43
N GLN A 199 -20.60 3.96 -7.67
CA GLN A 199 -21.63 4.50 -6.79
C GLN A 199 -22.48 5.59 -7.45
N GLU A 200 -21.89 6.51 -8.24
CA GLU A 200 -22.63 7.66 -8.79
C GLU A 200 -23.21 7.32 -10.17
N VAL A 201 -22.44 6.71 -11.08
CA VAL A 201 -22.92 6.37 -12.44
C VAL A 201 -23.80 5.12 -12.43
N MET A 202 -23.32 4.03 -11.81
CA MET A 202 -24.04 2.76 -11.76
C MET A 202 -25.04 2.68 -10.60
N GLY A 203 -24.96 3.55 -9.60
CA GLY A 203 -25.86 3.58 -8.45
C GLY A 203 -25.76 2.35 -7.54
N LEU A 204 -24.61 1.67 -7.50
CA LEU A 204 -24.44 0.47 -6.68
C LEU A 204 -24.34 0.82 -5.19
N ALA A 205 -25.13 0.15 -4.37
CA ALA A 205 -24.99 0.20 -2.92
C ALA A 205 -23.78 -0.65 -2.47
N LEU A 206 -23.16 -0.29 -1.33
CA LEU A 206 -21.96 -0.98 -0.83
C LEU A 206 -22.21 -2.45 -0.47
N ASP A 207 -23.42 -2.80 -0.07
CA ASP A 207 -23.85 -4.17 0.26
C ASP A 207 -24.34 -4.97 -0.96
N ALA A 208 -24.52 -4.32 -2.11
CA ALA A 208 -24.87 -5.00 -3.33
C ALA A 208 -23.71 -5.84 -3.89
N PRO A 209 -23.97 -6.98 -4.53
CA PRO A 209 -22.93 -7.75 -5.19
C PRO A 209 -22.30 -6.97 -6.34
N LEU A 210 -20.98 -7.07 -6.48
CA LEU A 210 -20.27 -6.57 -7.65
C LEU A 210 -20.79 -7.32 -8.90
N PRO A 211 -21.25 -6.64 -9.98
CA PRO A 211 -21.81 -7.27 -11.15
C PRO A 211 -20.93 -8.42 -11.69
N GLY A 212 -21.57 -9.56 -11.93
CA GLY A 212 -20.90 -10.78 -12.39
C GLY A 212 -20.14 -11.56 -11.31
N THR A 213 -20.33 -11.23 -10.04
CA THR A 213 -19.76 -11.95 -8.89
C THR A 213 -20.76 -12.03 -7.73
N ASP A 214 -20.47 -12.88 -6.73
CA ASP A 214 -21.21 -12.92 -5.46
C ASP A 214 -20.56 -12.04 -4.37
N THR A 215 -19.48 -11.34 -4.69
CA THR A 215 -18.73 -10.53 -3.72
C THR A 215 -19.43 -9.18 -3.51
N PRO A 216 -19.79 -8.79 -2.27
CA PRO A 216 -20.32 -7.46 -2.00
C PRO A 216 -19.34 -6.37 -2.45
N LEU A 217 -19.86 -5.25 -2.97
CA LEU A 217 -19.04 -4.14 -3.44
C LEU A 217 -18.10 -3.62 -2.35
N VAL A 218 -18.57 -3.56 -1.11
CA VAL A 218 -17.75 -3.13 0.04
C VAL A 218 -16.53 -4.02 0.25
N GLU A 219 -16.67 -5.34 0.09
CA GLU A 219 -15.55 -6.28 0.23
C GLU A 219 -14.53 -6.11 -0.92
N ALA A 220 -15.01 -5.91 -2.14
CA ALA A 220 -14.14 -5.64 -3.28
C ALA A 220 -13.39 -4.31 -3.14
N LEU A 221 -14.03 -3.27 -2.58
CA LEU A 221 -13.42 -1.95 -2.40
C LEU A 221 -12.55 -1.84 -1.13
N LEU A 222 -12.84 -2.60 -0.07
CA LEU A 222 -12.05 -2.62 1.15
C LEU A 222 -11.07 -3.79 1.24
N ALA A 223 -10.89 -4.55 0.16
CA ALA A 223 -9.84 -5.55 0.08
C ALA A 223 -8.49 -4.90 0.46
N VAL A 224 -7.79 -5.53 1.42
CA VAL A 224 -6.55 -4.99 1.96
C VAL A 224 -5.45 -5.02 0.91
N HIS A 225 -4.65 -3.97 0.85
CA HIS A 225 -3.49 -3.85 -0.01
C HIS A 225 -2.51 -4.99 0.25
N GLN A 226 -2.18 -5.78 -0.78
CA GLN A 226 -1.27 -6.91 -0.68
C GLN A 226 0.16 -6.44 -0.36
N SER A 227 0.74 -6.98 0.72
CA SER A 227 2.19 -6.85 0.94
C SER A 227 2.94 -7.95 0.20
N TYR A 228 4.03 -7.60 -0.44
CA TYR A 228 4.90 -8.55 -1.17
C TYR A 228 6.19 -8.88 -0.43
N VAL A 229 6.38 -8.37 0.79
CA VAL A 229 7.60 -8.56 1.57
C VAL A 229 7.91 -10.04 1.80
N ALA A 230 6.94 -10.82 2.30
CA ALA A 230 7.15 -12.25 2.58
C ALA A 230 7.45 -13.04 1.29
N ALA A 231 6.75 -12.71 0.19
CA ALA A 231 6.92 -13.36 -1.11
C ALA A 231 8.27 -13.09 -1.77
N LEU A 232 8.80 -11.87 -1.64
CA LEU A 232 9.99 -11.46 -2.40
C LEU A 232 11.28 -11.48 -1.58
N THR A 233 11.23 -11.29 -0.25
CA THR A 233 12.45 -11.32 0.60
C THR A 233 13.32 -12.55 0.38
N PRO A 234 12.78 -13.78 0.25
CA PRO A 234 13.60 -14.99 0.05
C PRO A 234 14.33 -15.05 -1.28
N VAL A 235 13.95 -14.22 -2.26
CA VAL A 235 14.47 -14.24 -3.63
C VAL A 235 15.02 -12.88 -4.10
N LEU A 236 15.19 -11.92 -3.19
CA LEU A 236 15.67 -10.57 -3.53
C LEU A 236 17.06 -10.60 -4.20
N ASP A 237 17.92 -11.55 -3.86
CA ASP A 237 19.24 -11.74 -4.46
C ASP A 237 19.19 -12.17 -5.93
N ARG A 238 18.02 -12.56 -6.45
CA ARG A 238 17.78 -12.96 -7.84
C ARG A 238 17.07 -11.89 -8.65
N VAL A 239 16.66 -10.80 -7.99
CA VAL A 239 15.86 -9.75 -8.60
C VAL A 239 16.78 -8.65 -9.10
N HIS A 240 16.63 -8.28 -10.38
CA HIS A 240 17.36 -7.18 -11.00
C HIS A 240 16.68 -5.83 -10.75
N GLY A 241 15.37 -5.81 -10.51
CA GLY A 241 14.60 -4.63 -10.16
C GLY A 241 13.15 -4.96 -9.79
N LEU A 242 12.53 -4.11 -8.99
CA LEU A 242 11.14 -4.21 -8.55
C LEU A 242 10.37 -2.94 -8.89
N ALA A 243 9.12 -3.07 -9.29
CA ALA A 243 8.20 -1.95 -9.49
C ALA A 243 6.88 -2.18 -8.73
N HIS A 244 6.60 -1.35 -7.74
CA HIS A 244 5.31 -1.30 -7.06
C HIS A 244 4.30 -0.56 -7.94
N ILE A 245 3.19 -1.21 -8.29
CA ILE A 245 2.20 -0.67 -9.23
C ILE A 245 1.12 0.11 -8.48
N THR A 246 1.28 1.42 -8.50
CA THR A 246 0.42 2.41 -7.85
C THR A 246 -0.27 3.31 -8.88
N GLY A 247 -0.59 4.56 -8.55
CA GLY A 247 -1.09 5.54 -9.51
C GLY A 247 -0.15 5.72 -10.70
N GLY A 248 -0.71 5.81 -11.90
CA GLY A 248 0.06 5.77 -13.16
C GLY A 248 0.18 4.37 -13.78
N GLY A 249 -0.41 3.35 -13.12
CA GLY A 249 -0.50 1.98 -13.64
C GLY A 249 0.83 1.30 -13.90
N ILE A 250 0.82 0.25 -14.70
CA ILE A 250 2.02 -0.54 -15.01
C ILE A 250 3.09 0.32 -15.68
N ALA A 251 2.72 1.08 -16.71
CA ALA A 251 3.69 1.82 -17.50
C ALA A 251 4.37 2.94 -16.69
N GLY A 252 3.59 3.71 -15.93
CA GLY A 252 4.09 4.84 -15.15
C GLY A 252 5.01 4.44 -13.99
N ASN A 253 4.87 3.20 -13.48
CA ASN A 253 5.71 2.71 -12.38
C ASN A 253 6.89 1.88 -12.88
N LEU A 254 6.69 0.95 -13.82
CA LEU A 254 7.77 0.10 -14.32
C LEU A 254 8.89 0.90 -15.00
N VAL A 255 8.55 1.98 -15.73
CA VAL A 255 9.55 2.83 -16.40
C VAL A 255 10.56 3.44 -15.42
N ARG A 256 10.22 3.60 -14.15
CA ARG A 256 11.06 4.26 -13.13
C ARG A 256 12.30 3.45 -12.76
N VAL A 257 12.24 2.13 -12.92
CA VAL A 257 13.33 1.20 -12.55
C VAL A 257 14.16 0.76 -13.76
N LEU A 258 13.73 1.07 -15.00
CA LEU A 258 14.44 0.64 -16.20
C LEU A 258 15.69 1.50 -16.46
N PRO A 259 16.84 0.88 -16.83
CA PRO A 259 17.97 1.58 -17.46
C PRO A 259 17.60 2.30 -18.75
N ALA A 260 18.50 3.20 -19.21
CA ALA A 260 18.24 4.05 -20.38
C ALA A 260 18.17 3.29 -21.72
N GLU A 261 18.84 2.13 -21.79
CA GLU A 261 19.06 1.37 -23.02
C GLU A 261 18.12 0.16 -23.16
N VAL A 262 17.07 0.07 -22.32
CA VAL A 262 16.11 -1.04 -22.37
C VAL A 262 14.67 -0.54 -22.35
N GLU A 263 13.81 -1.30 -23.02
CA GLU A 263 12.35 -1.13 -22.94
C GLU A 263 11.69 -2.40 -22.39
N ALA A 264 10.62 -2.23 -21.64
CA ALA A 264 9.79 -3.33 -21.16
C ALA A 264 8.60 -3.54 -22.10
N ILE A 265 8.38 -4.78 -22.53
CA ILE A 265 7.24 -5.20 -23.35
C ILE A 265 6.30 -6.03 -22.47
N VAL A 266 5.15 -5.47 -22.17
CA VAL A 266 4.09 -6.10 -21.39
C VAL A 266 3.15 -6.85 -22.33
N ASP A 267 2.92 -8.14 -22.08
CA ASP A 267 1.95 -8.94 -22.83
C ASP A 267 0.56 -8.82 -22.19
N PRO A 268 -0.39 -8.10 -22.79
CA PRO A 268 -1.74 -7.92 -22.25
C PRO A 268 -2.59 -9.20 -22.32
N ALA A 269 -2.16 -10.23 -23.04
CA ALA A 269 -2.82 -11.52 -23.10
C ALA A 269 -2.39 -12.46 -21.98
N SER A 270 -1.35 -12.11 -21.21
CA SER A 270 -0.82 -12.95 -20.13
C SER A 270 -1.74 -13.02 -18.90
N TRP A 271 -2.72 -12.12 -18.76
CA TRP A 271 -3.72 -12.16 -17.68
C TRP A 271 -5.06 -11.53 -18.10
N GLU A 272 -6.09 -11.90 -17.39
CA GLU A 272 -7.39 -11.24 -17.46
C GLU A 272 -7.53 -10.20 -16.34
N TRP A 273 -8.08 -9.04 -16.65
CA TRP A 273 -8.40 -8.06 -15.61
C TRP A 273 -9.40 -8.65 -14.61
N PRO A 274 -9.16 -8.54 -13.29
CA PRO A 274 -10.13 -8.94 -12.28
C PRO A 274 -11.50 -8.27 -12.50
N ALA A 275 -12.56 -8.90 -12.03
CA ALA A 275 -13.95 -8.46 -12.27
C ALA A 275 -14.18 -6.99 -11.93
N LEU A 276 -13.61 -6.50 -10.82
CA LEU A 276 -13.76 -5.11 -10.38
C LEU A 276 -13.32 -4.12 -11.47
N PHE A 277 -12.18 -4.36 -12.13
CA PHE A 277 -11.67 -3.47 -13.18
C PHE A 277 -12.51 -3.54 -14.45
N ARG A 278 -13.01 -4.73 -14.81
CA ARG A 278 -13.93 -4.87 -15.95
C ARG A 278 -15.25 -4.13 -15.71
N VAL A 279 -15.80 -4.26 -14.51
CA VAL A 279 -17.04 -3.55 -14.12
C VAL A 279 -16.84 -2.03 -14.15
N ILE A 280 -15.69 -1.53 -13.71
CA ILE A 280 -15.38 -0.10 -13.79
C ILE A 280 -15.27 0.35 -15.26
N ALA A 281 -14.53 -0.40 -16.08
CA ALA A 281 -14.34 -0.06 -17.50
C ALA A 281 -15.69 -0.02 -18.25
N ASP A 282 -16.50 -1.07 -18.09
CA ASP A 282 -17.78 -1.21 -18.80
C ASP A 282 -18.83 -0.25 -18.25
N GLY A 283 -18.95 -0.17 -16.92
CA GLY A 283 -19.97 0.66 -16.25
C GLY A 283 -19.75 2.15 -16.42
N GLY A 284 -18.49 2.60 -16.50
CA GLY A 284 -18.09 4.00 -16.72
C GLY A 284 -17.81 4.34 -18.17
N ALA A 285 -17.86 3.37 -19.10
CA ALA A 285 -17.34 3.50 -20.46
C ALA A 285 -15.91 4.09 -20.48
N VAL A 286 -15.09 3.70 -19.50
CA VAL A 286 -13.71 4.16 -19.34
C VAL A 286 -12.84 3.51 -20.39
N SER A 287 -12.07 4.30 -21.13
CA SER A 287 -11.21 3.78 -22.18
C SER A 287 -10.13 2.84 -21.64
N ARG A 288 -9.67 1.90 -22.48
CA ARG A 288 -8.59 0.97 -22.09
C ARG A 288 -7.32 1.71 -21.66
N ASP A 289 -6.99 2.81 -22.33
CA ASP A 289 -5.80 3.60 -22.02
C ASP A 289 -5.94 4.30 -20.68
N GLU A 290 -7.08 4.91 -20.38
CA GLU A 290 -7.36 5.52 -19.10
C GLU A 290 -7.35 4.46 -17.97
N MET A 291 -7.91 3.26 -18.19
CA MET A 291 -7.82 2.16 -17.24
C MET A 291 -6.36 1.76 -16.96
N ARG A 292 -5.48 1.75 -17.97
CA ARG A 292 -4.05 1.45 -17.85
C ARG A 292 -3.28 2.54 -17.10
N ASP A 293 -3.70 3.81 -17.25
CA ASP A 293 -3.05 4.95 -16.61
C ASP A 293 -3.45 5.12 -15.15
N VAL A 294 -4.68 4.71 -14.79
CA VAL A 294 -5.22 4.95 -13.43
C VAL A 294 -5.03 3.76 -12.51
N PHE A 295 -5.16 2.52 -13.02
CA PHE A 295 -5.28 1.32 -12.20
C PHE A 295 -4.13 0.34 -12.37
N ASN A 296 -3.93 -0.49 -11.34
CA ASN A 296 -2.97 -1.61 -11.37
C ASN A 296 -3.45 -2.80 -12.21
N LEU A 297 -4.74 -2.87 -12.56
CA LEU A 297 -5.38 -3.89 -13.39
C LEU A 297 -5.17 -5.34 -12.94
N GLY A 298 -4.94 -5.56 -11.64
CA GLY A 298 -4.68 -6.87 -11.08
C GLY A 298 -3.20 -7.20 -10.90
N VAL A 299 -2.29 -6.29 -11.25
CA VAL A 299 -0.84 -6.41 -11.07
C VAL A 299 -0.39 -5.44 -9.99
N GLY A 300 0.00 -5.92 -8.82
CA GLY A 300 0.39 -5.04 -7.72
C GLY A 300 1.89 -4.84 -7.59
N MET A 301 2.69 -5.82 -8.03
CA MET A 301 4.17 -5.73 -8.05
C MET A 301 4.69 -6.40 -9.31
N ILE A 302 5.77 -5.87 -9.87
CA ILE A 302 6.50 -6.51 -10.96
C ILE A 302 7.93 -6.73 -10.51
N ALA A 303 8.42 -7.98 -10.61
CA ALA A 303 9.81 -8.32 -10.46
C ALA A 303 10.45 -8.51 -11.84
N VAL A 304 11.60 -7.89 -12.05
CA VAL A 304 12.42 -8.08 -13.26
C VAL A 304 13.56 -9.00 -12.90
N VAL A 305 13.67 -10.14 -13.60
CA VAL A 305 14.63 -11.22 -13.26
C VAL A 305 15.23 -11.85 -14.51
N ALA A 306 16.37 -12.53 -14.35
CA ALA A 306 16.89 -13.39 -15.41
C ALA A 306 15.91 -14.53 -15.74
N PRO A 307 15.88 -15.05 -17.00
CA PRO A 307 14.97 -16.13 -17.39
C PRO A 307 15.08 -17.38 -16.50
N ALA A 308 16.25 -17.67 -15.95
CA ALA A 308 16.51 -18.83 -15.08
C ALA A 308 15.87 -18.68 -13.68
N ASP A 309 15.54 -17.46 -13.24
CA ASP A 309 15.03 -17.16 -11.90
C ASP A 309 13.51 -16.97 -11.84
N VAL A 310 12.83 -17.02 -12.99
CA VAL A 310 11.36 -16.83 -13.09
C VAL A 310 10.61 -17.80 -12.19
N ASP A 311 10.93 -19.10 -12.28
CA ASP A 311 10.23 -20.14 -11.50
C ASP A 311 10.47 -19.99 -9.99
N ALA A 312 11.65 -19.50 -9.60
CA ALA A 312 11.95 -19.23 -8.19
C ALA A 312 11.06 -18.12 -7.61
N VAL A 313 10.87 -17.02 -8.36
CA VAL A 313 9.98 -15.91 -7.94
C VAL A 313 8.52 -16.37 -7.90
N ILE A 314 8.05 -17.07 -8.93
CA ILE A 314 6.68 -17.59 -8.98
C ILE A 314 6.42 -18.55 -7.81
N SER A 315 7.39 -19.44 -7.52
CA SER A 315 7.27 -20.40 -6.42
C SER A 315 7.27 -19.71 -5.05
N ALA A 316 8.13 -18.72 -4.85
CA ALA A 316 8.19 -17.95 -3.61
C ALA A 316 6.88 -17.17 -3.37
N ALA A 317 6.32 -16.54 -4.41
CA ALA A 317 5.03 -15.87 -4.34
C ALA A 317 3.90 -16.86 -4.02
N GLY A 318 3.88 -18.03 -4.68
CA GLY A 318 2.88 -19.07 -4.45
C GLY A 318 2.92 -19.66 -3.04
N ALA A 319 4.08 -19.73 -2.40
CA ALA A 319 4.22 -20.18 -1.01
C ALA A 319 3.52 -19.24 -0.02
N GLU A 320 3.41 -17.96 -0.36
CA GLU A 320 2.71 -16.93 0.41
C GLU A 320 1.27 -16.68 -0.08
N GLY A 321 0.74 -17.55 -0.97
CA GLY A 321 -0.62 -17.43 -1.50
C GLY A 321 -0.80 -16.30 -2.52
N VAL A 322 0.28 -15.71 -3.01
CA VAL A 322 0.24 -14.66 -4.03
C VAL A 322 0.38 -15.27 -5.41
N ALA A 323 -0.62 -15.10 -6.27
CA ALA A 323 -0.52 -15.55 -7.66
C ALA A 323 0.55 -14.72 -8.39
N ALA A 324 1.40 -15.38 -9.15
CA ALA A 324 2.43 -14.75 -9.96
C ALA A 324 2.55 -15.44 -11.32
N TRP A 325 2.90 -14.65 -12.35
CA TRP A 325 3.00 -15.15 -13.73
C TRP A 325 4.00 -14.33 -14.55
N ARG A 326 4.45 -14.90 -15.65
CA ARG A 326 5.25 -14.17 -16.63
C ARG A 326 4.36 -13.11 -17.31
N LEU A 327 4.71 -11.84 -17.16
CA LEU A 327 3.97 -10.68 -17.67
C LEU A 327 4.50 -10.21 -19.02
N GLY A 328 5.78 -10.43 -19.30
CA GLY A 328 6.44 -9.91 -20.48
C GLY A 328 7.94 -10.06 -20.40
N GLU A 329 8.64 -9.22 -21.13
CA GLU A 329 10.10 -9.28 -21.24
C GLU A 329 10.73 -7.87 -21.38
N VAL A 330 12.03 -7.80 -21.15
CA VAL A 330 12.86 -6.63 -21.37
C VAL A 330 13.62 -6.78 -22.70
N ARG A 331 13.57 -5.75 -23.55
CA ARG A 331 14.28 -5.71 -24.83
C ARG A 331 15.28 -4.55 -24.87
N ALA A 332 16.24 -4.63 -25.75
CA ALA A 332 17.09 -3.48 -26.07
C ALA A 332 16.26 -2.40 -26.76
N GLY A 333 16.36 -1.17 -26.29
CA GLY A 333 15.58 -0.04 -26.81
C GLY A 333 15.73 1.19 -25.92
N PRO A 334 15.10 2.30 -26.25
CA PRO A 334 15.07 3.47 -25.39
C PRO A 334 14.17 3.17 -24.17
N ARG A 335 14.52 3.73 -23.00
CA ARG A 335 13.71 3.58 -21.78
C ARG A 335 12.24 3.85 -22.03
N ALA A 336 11.43 2.79 -22.03
CA ALA A 336 10.00 2.85 -22.26
C ALA A 336 9.30 1.60 -21.72
N VAL A 337 7.99 1.68 -21.54
CA VAL A 337 7.12 0.54 -21.32
C VAL A 337 6.06 0.52 -22.41
N ARG A 338 5.92 -0.60 -23.10
CA ARG A 338 4.95 -0.79 -24.17
C ARG A 338 4.11 -2.02 -23.89
N PHE A 339 2.85 -1.95 -24.29
CA PHE A 339 2.00 -3.14 -24.35
C PHE A 339 2.16 -3.76 -25.74
N ALA A 340 2.33 -5.08 -25.78
CA ALA A 340 2.30 -5.82 -27.05
C ALA A 340 0.93 -5.65 -27.74
N ASP A 341 0.94 -5.72 -29.08
CA ASP A 341 -0.27 -5.60 -29.90
C ASP A 341 -1.23 -6.81 -29.73
#